data_31b52d44e365c48d95915d33c80e068a
#
_entry.id   31b52d44e365c48d95915d33c80e068a
#
_cell.length_a   1.000
_cell.length_b   1.000
_cell.length_c   1.000
_cell.angle_alpha   90.00
_cell.angle_beta   90.00
_cell.angle_gamma   90.00
#
_symmetry.space_group_name_H-M   'P 1'
#
loop_
_entity.id
_entity.type
_entity.pdbx_description
1 polymer ?
#
loop_
_entity_poly.entity_id
_entity_poly.type
_entity_poly.pdbx_seq_one_letter_code
_entity_poly.pdbx_strand_id
1 'polypeptide(L)'
;NHLFIPVRSFSRGQDLKFKLRNSFNEEYLNKFLNLIYDTDFSDLNNINKIREFIIEKKKTIDVLILNAGMQYTGGLYPKVSKQGIELTFAINHLAHFYLTNILVPLINNSLESRIIITSSDVHNPKSSGGNIGQKAGLNELINFKDEIQVPFKNFSADKSYKNSKLCNILFAKELSKRLGFKKKNISVLSWAPGLVIPDNELGFFRYSQPYNKLGYFIFSNSAKTILGISEDINNAGNILGDLALDKKYNDSLYTHLSNKLISFKKHKLTECGTSEESNNAELSKKLWKLSEELCTSLRLGLFDL
;
A
#
# COMPACT_ATOMS: atom_id res chain seq x y z
N ASN A 1 13.38 1.51 -18.79
CA ASN A 1 13.16 1.94 -17.39
C ASN A 1 13.79 0.92 -16.43
N HIS A 2 14.47 1.40 -15.38
CA HIS A 2 14.98 0.54 -14.33
C HIS A 2 13.87 0.29 -13.29
N LEU A 3 13.73 -0.96 -12.85
CA LEU A 3 12.78 -1.37 -11.83
C LEU A 3 13.54 -1.81 -10.58
N PHE A 4 13.23 -1.19 -9.44
CA PHE A 4 13.78 -1.51 -8.13
C PHE A 4 12.68 -2.18 -7.30
N ILE A 5 12.85 -3.44 -6.93
CA ILE A 5 11.84 -4.20 -6.19
C ILE A 5 12.43 -4.68 -4.87
N PRO A 6 11.98 -4.11 -3.74
CA PRO A 6 12.27 -4.66 -2.42
C PRO A 6 11.64 -6.05 -2.27
N VAL A 7 12.43 -7.01 -1.84
CA VAL A 7 11.97 -8.38 -1.57
C VAL A 7 12.44 -8.82 -0.19
N ARG A 8 11.54 -9.43 0.58
CA ARG A 8 11.80 -9.80 1.97
C ARG A 8 12.79 -10.95 2.16
N SER A 9 13.09 -11.70 1.09
CA SER A 9 14.09 -12.79 1.14
C SER A 9 14.64 -13.10 -0.25
N PHE A 10 15.81 -13.74 -0.27
CA PHE A 10 16.43 -14.21 -1.51
C PHE A 10 15.52 -15.16 -2.29
N SER A 11 14.89 -16.12 -1.62
CA SER A 11 13.94 -17.07 -2.25
C SER A 11 12.83 -16.34 -3.00
N ARG A 12 12.21 -15.30 -2.39
CA ARG A 12 11.15 -14.52 -3.03
C ARG A 12 11.63 -13.76 -4.25
N GLY A 13 12.86 -13.26 -4.20
CA GLY A 13 13.46 -12.61 -5.36
C GLY A 13 13.70 -13.58 -6.50
N GLN A 14 14.17 -14.78 -6.20
CA GLN A 14 14.38 -15.83 -7.22
C GLN A 14 13.06 -16.31 -7.83
N ASP A 15 12.01 -16.52 -7.00
CA ASP A 15 10.67 -16.86 -7.47
C ASP A 15 10.12 -15.80 -8.44
N LEU A 16 10.32 -14.51 -8.11
CA LEU A 16 9.92 -13.41 -8.98
C LEU A 16 10.70 -13.43 -10.30
N LYS A 17 12.03 -13.55 -10.23
CA LYS A 17 12.87 -13.59 -11.42
C LYS A 17 12.53 -14.78 -12.32
N PHE A 18 12.28 -15.94 -11.74
CA PHE A 18 11.84 -17.14 -12.47
C PHE A 18 10.53 -16.89 -13.23
N LYS A 19 9.53 -16.28 -12.59
CA LYS A 19 8.26 -15.95 -13.26
C LYS A 19 8.43 -14.95 -14.39
N LEU A 20 9.29 -13.95 -14.22
CA LEU A 20 9.53 -12.92 -15.23
C LEU A 20 10.27 -13.45 -16.46
N ARG A 21 11.02 -14.55 -16.36
CA ARG A 21 11.67 -15.22 -17.49
C ARG A 21 10.68 -15.74 -18.56
N ASN A 22 9.42 -15.93 -18.21
CA ASN A 22 8.39 -16.26 -19.18
C ASN A 22 8.05 -15.12 -20.15
N SER A 23 8.38 -13.89 -19.77
CA SER A 23 8.07 -12.67 -20.55
C SER A 23 9.31 -11.89 -20.99
N PHE A 24 10.44 -12.08 -20.33
CA PHE A 24 11.68 -11.32 -20.56
C PHE A 24 12.90 -12.25 -20.58
N ASN A 25 13.82 -12.01 -21.48
CA ASN A 25 15.08 -12.74 -21.49
C ASN A 25 16.00 -12.35 -20.31
N GLU A 26 17.01 -13.17 -20.05
CA GLU A 26 17.92 -12.99 -18.93
C GLU A 26 18.74 -11.70 -19.01
N GLU A 27 19.16 -11.31 -20.21
CA GLU A 27 19.91 -10.07 -20.46
C GLU A 27 19.08 -8.84 -20.07
N TYR A 28 17.81 -8.80 -20.49
CA TYR A 28 16.88 -7.73 -20.14
C TYR A 28 16.66 -7.65 -18.64
N LEU A 29 16.41 -8.79 -17.98
CA LEU A 29 16.21 -8.84 -16.55
C LEU A 29 17.45 -8.36 -15.78
N ASN A 30 18.65 -8.80 -16.18
CA ASN A 30 19.89 -8.37 -15.53
C ASN A 30 20.16 -6.87 -15.70
N LYS A 31 19.76 -6.30 -16.82
CA LYS A 31 19.96 -4.87 -17.12
C LYS A 31 18.97 -3.96 -16.38
N PHE A 32 17.70 -4.36 -16.24
CA PHE A 32 16.63 -3.45 -15.81
C PHE A 32 15.99 -3.82 -14.47
N LEU A 33 16.08 -5.08 -14.02
CA LEU A 33 15.50 -5.53 -12.76
C LEU A 33 16.54 -5.50 -11.63
N ASN A 34 16.29 -4.71 -10.62
CA ASN A 34 17.12 -4.59 -9.42
C ASN A 34 16.34 -5.11 -8.21
N LEU A 35 16.70 -6.28 -7.72
CA LEU A 35 16.10 -6.86 -6.51
C LEU A 35 16.88 -6.40 -5.28
N ILE A 36 16.16 -5.85 -4.29
CA ILE A 36 16.74 -5.39 -3.03
C ILE A 36 16.31 -6.40 -1.96
N TYR A 37 17.24 -7.24 -1.56
CA TYR A 37 16.97 -8.36 -0.66
C TYR A 37 16.88 -7.92 0.81
N ASP A 38 16.27 -8.80 1.63
CA ASP A 38 16.14 -8.64 3.09
C ASP A 38 15.47 -7.33 3.51
N THR A 39 14.45 -6.94 2.75
CA THR A 39 13.64 -5.73 2.97
C THR A 39 12.24 -6.11 3.45
N ASP A 40 12.16 -6.89 4.54
CA ASP A 40 10.87 -7.22 5.16
C ASP A 40 10.32 -5.99 5.91
N PHE A 41 9.16 -5.50 5.50
CA PHE A 41 8.49 -4.34 6.08
C PHE A 41 7.91 -4.60 7.48
N SER A 42 7.91 -5.85 7.95
CA SER A 42 7.64 -6.14 9.36
C SER A 42 8.78 -5.73 10.29
N ASP A 43 9.94 -5.34 9.74
CA ASP A 43 11.05 -4.71 10.43
C ASP A 43 11.39 -3.39 9.75
N LEU A 44 10.96 -2.28 10.34
CA LEU A 44 11.13 -0.94 9.77
C LEU A 44 12.62 -0.55 9.56
N ASN A 45 13.55 -1.13 10.32
CA ASN A 45 14.98 -0.88 10.14
C ASN A 45 15.49 -1.36 8.76
N ASN A 46 14.87 -2.39 8.19
CA ASN A 46 15.26 -2.90 6.89
C ASN A 46 14.95 -1.95 5.73
N ILE A 47 14.08 -0.97 5.94
CA ILE A 47 13.65 -0.03 4.89
C ILE A 47 14.80 0.87 4.43
N ASN A 48 15.75 1.20 5.32
CA ASN A 48 16.93 2.00 4.97
C ASN A 48 17.79 1.36 3.87
N LYS A 49 17.83 0.04 3.80
CA LYS A 49 18.54 -0.70 2.73
C LYS A 49 18.08 -0.30 1.33
N ILE A 50 16.81 0.07 1.19
CA ILE A 50 16.25 0.50 -0.11
C ILE A 50 16.89 1.82 -0.53
N ARG A 51 16.97 2.80 0.38
CA ARG A 51 17.59 4.09 0.13
C ARG A 51 19.09 3.94 -0.16
N GLU A 52 19.78 3.18 0.67
CA GLU A 52 21.22 2.90 0.51
C GLU A 52 21.52 2.27 -0.84
N PHE A 53 20.74 1.28 -1.25
CA PHE A 53 20.88 0.60 -2.54
C PHE A 53 20.69 1.57 -3.72
N ILE A 54 19.67 2.44 -3.69
CA ILE A 54 19.40 3.40 -4.76
C ILE A 54 20.55 4.41 -4.88
N ILE A 55 21.07 4.88 -3.74
CA ILE A 55 22.23 5.79 -3.70
C ILE A 55 23.49 5.11 -4.25
N GLU A 56 23.77 3.89 -3.84
CA GLU A 56 24.89 3.08 -4.35
C GLU A 56 24.84 2.95 -5.88
N LYS A 57 23.64 2.71 -6.41
CA LYS A 57 23.42 2.63 -7.87
C LYS A 57 23.45 4.00 -8.56
N LYS A 58 23.62 5.10 -7.84
CA LYS A 58 23.61 6.49 -8.36
C LYS A 58 22.36 6.75 -9.23
N LYS A 59 21.19 6.29 -8.75
CA LYS A 59 19.92 6.46 -9.45
C LYS A 59 19.02 7.45 -8.72
N THR A 60 18.12 8.05 -9.49
CA THR A 60 16.99 8.84 -9.03
C THR A 60 15.69 8.06 -9.28
N ILE A 61 14.62 8.49 -8.65
CA ILE A 61 13.31 7.85 -8.73
C ILE A 61 12.38 8.76 -9.54
N ASP A 62 11.78 8.23 -10.59
CA ASP A 62 10.70 8.92 -11.31
C ASP A 62 9.34 8.54 -10.73
N VAL A 63 9.14 7.25 -10.40
CA VAL A 63 7.88 6.75 -9.86
C VAL A 63 8.14 5.89 -8.62
N LEU A 64 7.48 6.25 -7.51
CA LEU A 64 7.47 5.47 -6.28
C LEU A 64 6.11 4.79 -6.12
N ILE A 65 6.09 3.45 -6.10
CA ILE A 65 4.87 2.66 -5.96
C ILE A 65 4.83 2.02 -4.56
N LEU A 66 3.92 2.48 -3.72
CA LEU A 66 3.65 1.99 -2.37
C LEU A 66 2.51 0.96 -2.43
N ASN A 67 2.83 -0.26 -2.86
CA ASN A 67 1.84 -1.31 -3.11
C ASN A 67 1.87 -2.44 -2.08
N ALA A 68 2.95 -2.64 -1.35
CA ALA A 68 3.05 -3.71 -0.36
C ALA A 68 1.91 -3.62 0.66
N GLY A 69 1.31 -4.76 0.98
CA GLY A 69 0.23 -4.79 1.95
C GLY A 69 -0.15 -6.20 2.34
N MET A 70 -0.77 -6.30 3.51
CA MET A 70 -1.25 -7.56 4.05
C MET A 70 -2.52 -7.34 4.86
N GLN A 71 -3.22 -8.42 5.13
CA GLN A 71 -4.31 -8.50 6.09
C GLN A 71 -4.33 -9.90 6.71
N TYR A 72 -4.87 -10.02 7.91
CA TYR A 72 -5.08 -11.31 8.56
C TYR A 72 -6.44 -11.38 9.23
N THR A 73 -7.46 -10.92 8.50
CA THR A 73 -8.87 -10.99 8.91
C THR A 73 -9.23 -12.39 9.36
N GLY A 74 -9.93 -12.49 10.50
CA GLY A 74 -10.18 -13.74 11.21
C GLY A 74 -9.19 -14.02 12.36
N GLY A 75 -8.09 -13.28 12.43
CA GLY A 75 -7.16 -13.35 13.57
C GLY A 75 -7.79 -12.79 14.85
N LEU A 76 -7.71 -13.57 15.92
CA LEU A 76 -8.28 -13.20 17.22
C LEU A 76 -7.35 -12.29 18.04
N TYR A 77 -6.05 -12.37 17.77
CA TYR A 77 -5.02 -11.63 18.50
C TYR A 77 -4.20 -10.77 17.55
N PRO A 78 -3.73 -9.60 18.00
CA PRO A 78 -2.87 -8.75 17.21
C PRO A 78 -1.53 -9.45 16.91
N LYS A 79 -1.12 -9.40 15.66
CA LYS A 79 0.26 -9.68 15.26
C LYS A 79 1.05 -8.38 15.29
N VAL A 80 2.32 -8.45 15.61
CA VAL A 80 3.17 -7.27 15.76
C VAL A 80 4.37 -7.31 14.84
N SER A 81 4.82 -6.14 14.44
CA SER A 81 6.12 -5.91 13.80
C SER A 81 7.26 -6.15 14.80
N LYS A 82 8.50 -6.15 14.34
CA LYS A 82 9.67 -6.23 15.25
C LYS A 82 9.74 -5.06 16.25
N GLN A 83 9.13 -3.94 15.91
CA GLN A 83 9.07 -2.75 16.76
C GLN A 83 7.83 -2.72 17.67
N GLY A 84 7.06 -3.80 17.77
CA GLY A 84 5.89 -3.89 18.64
C GLY A 84 4.65 -3.13 18.15
N ILE A 85 4.63 -2.72 16.88
CA ILE A 85 3.48 -2.06 16.25
C ILE A 85 2.56 -3.12 15.62
N GLU A 86 1.24 -2.91 15.68
CA GLU A 86 0.27 -3.80 15.01
C GLU A 86 0.66 -4.00 13.54
N LEU A 87 0.69 -5.26 13.12
CA LEU A 87 1.39 -5.68 11.91
C LEU A 87 0.78 -5.09 10.64
N THR A 88 -0.56 -4.99 10.58
CA THR A 88 -1.24 -4.42 9.39
C THR A 88 -0.95 -2.93 9.26
N PHE A 89 -1.04 -2.19 10.37
CA PHE A 89 -0.69 -0.77 10.38
C PHE A 89 0.80 -0.55 10.08
N ALA A 90 1.68 -1.37 10.69
CA ALA A 90 3.12 -1.27 10.47
C ALA A 90 3.49 -1.45 8.99
N ILE A 91 2.97 -2.49 8.32
CA ILE A 91 3.32 -2.81 6.92
C ILE A 91 2.58 -1.91 5.94
N ASN A 92 1.25 -1.76 6.11
CA ASN A 92 0.43 -1.10 5.09
C ASN A 92 0.55 0.43 5.12
N HIS A 93 0.88 1.01 6.29
CA HIS A 93 0.95 2.45 6.46
C HIS A 93 2.31 2.93 6.93
N LEU A 94 2.78 2.55 8.12
CA LEU A 94 3.97 3.16 8.75
C LEU A 94 5.25 2.90 7.93
N ALA A 95 5.40 1.68 7.38
CA ALA A 95 6.50 1.37 6.48
C ALA A 95 6.48 2.21 5.19
N HIS A 96 5.29 2.44 4.62
CA HIS A 96 5.13 3.30 3.45
C HIS A 96 5.39 4.78 3.78
N PHE A 97 4.91 5.23 4.92
CA PHE A 97 5.20 6.58 5.42
C PHE A 97 6.71 6.80 5.55
N TYR A 98 7.40 5.88 6.26
CA TYR A 98 8.85 5.98 6.47
C TYR A 98 9.62 5.87 5.15
N LEU A 99 9.28 4.89 4.30
CA LEU A 99 9.91 4.72 2.98
C LEU A 99 9.76 5.98 2.12
N THR A 100 8.58 6.58 2.09
CA THR A 100 8.34 7.83 1.34
C THR A 100 9.21 8.95 1.88
N ASN A 101 9.25 9.11 3.20
CA ASN A 101 10.03 10.17 3.84
C ASN A 101 11.51 10.09 3.45
N ILE A 102 12.12 8.90 3.51
CA ILE A 102 13.54 8.74 3.18
C ILE A 102 13.83 8.74 1.67
N LEU A 103 12.84 8.49 0.80
CA LEU A 103 13.03 8.43 -0.65
C LEU A 103 12.65 9.72 -1.38
N VAL A 104 11.77 10.56 -0.85
CA VAL A 104 11.39 11.84 -1.50
C VAL A 104 12.59 12.70 -1.89
N PRO A 105 13.69 12.79 -1.11
CA PRO A 105 14.89 13.51 -1.54
C PRO A 105 15.57 12.95 -2.80
N LEU A 106 15.29 11.68 -3.16
CA LEU A 106 15.82 11.01 -4.34
C LEU A 106 14.85 11.01 -5.53
N ILE A 107 13.61 11.49 -5.34
CA ILE A 107 12.63 11.59 -6.41
C ILE A 107 12.94 12.80 -7.29
N ASN A 108 12.95 12.59 -8.59
CA ASN A 108 13.09 13.66 -9.55
C ASN A 108 11.99 14.71 -9.36
N ASN A 109 12.38 16.00 -9.38
CA ASN A 109 11.42 17.10 -9.32
C ASN A 109 10.96 17.45 -10.75
N SER A 110 10.12 16.62 -11.34
CA SER A 110 9.60 16.80 -12.70
C SER A 110 8.09 16.54 -12.74
N LEU A 111 7.41 17.05 -13.77
CA LEU A 111 5.98 16.79 -14.00
C LEU A 111 5.66 15.31 -14.26
N GLU A 112 6.66 14.50 -14.61
CA GLU A 112 6.48 13.05 -14.84
C GLU A 112 6.68 12.24 -13.55
N SER A 113 7.16 12.86 -12.47
CA SER A 113 7.39 12.18 -11.20
C SER A 113 6.11 12.00 -10.41
N ARG A 114 5.94 10.81 -9.83
CA ARG A 114 4.72 10.50 -9.07
C ARG A 114 4.93 9.49 -7.95
N ILE A 115 4.04 9.56 -6.97
CA ILE A 115 3.95 8.59 -5.88
C ILE A 115 2.56 7.95 -5.96
N ILE A 116 2.52 6.62 -6.05
CA ILE A 116 1.30 5.83 -6.17
C ILE A 116 1.10 5.02 -4.90
N ILE A 117 -0.02 5.21 -4.23
CA ILE A 117 -0.34 4.58 -2.94
C ILE A 117 -1.53 3.64 -3.12
N THR A 118 -1.31 2.35 -2.92
CA THR A 118 -2.39 1.36 -2.98
C THR A 118 -3.22 1.39 -1.71
N SER A 119 -4.47 1.83 -1.86
CA SER A 119 -5.51 1.79 -0.85
C SER A 119 -6.52 0.65 -1.14
N SER A 120 -7.76 0.81 -0.76
CA SER A 120 -8.88 -0.10 -1.07
C SER A 120 -10.20 0.63 -0.80
N ASP A 121 -11.26 0.28 -1.52
CA ASP A 121 -12.60 0.84 -1.27
C ASP A 121 -13.14 0.54 0.12
N VAL A 122 -12.60 -0.47 0.83
CA VAL A 122 -12.98 -0.77 2.21
C VAL A 122 -12.64 0.34 3.22
N HIS A 123 -11.83 1.34 2.83
CA HIS A 123 -11.62 2.56 3.62
C HIS A 123 -12.89 3.38 3.79
N ASN A 124 -13.85 3.18 2.88
CA ASN A 124 -15.12 3.90 2.89
C ASN A 124 -16.24 3.02 3.45
N PRO A 125 -16.78 3.34 4.65
CA PRO A 125 -17.87 2.58 5.25
C PRO A 125 -19.15 2.51 4.38
N LYS A 126 -19.30 3.40 3.40
CA LYS A 126 -20.42 3.42 2.46
C LYS A 126 -20.21 2.53 1.24
N SER A 127 -19.00 2.02 1.01
CA SER A 127 -18.73 1.06 -0.06
C SER A 127 -19.26 -0.33 0.28
N SER A 128 -19.54 -1.17 -0.72
CA SER A 128 -20.03 -2.53 -0.52
C SER A 128 -19.10 -3.37 0.36
N GLY A 129 -17.79 -3.32 0.13
CA GLY A 129 -16.80 -4.02 0.96
C GLY A 129 -16.57 -3.36 2.32
N GLY A 130 -16.63 -2.03 2.40
CA GLY A 130 -16.43 -1.27 3.63
C GLY A 130 -17.59 -1.41 4.62
N ASN A 131 -18.80 -1.71 4.13
CA ASN A 131 -20.00 -1.86 4.96
C ASN A 131 -20.12 -3.26 5.61
N ILE A 132 -19.32 -4.23 5.20
CA ILE A 132 -19.34 -5.60 5.76
C ILE A 132 -18.48 -5.64 7.04
N GLY A 133 -18.99 -6.23 8.12
CA GLY A 133 -18.28 -6.36 9.38
C GLY A 133 -17.99 -5.02 10.07
N GLN A 134 -16.84 -4.92 10.74
CA GLN A 134 -16.44 -3.66 11.38
C GLN A 134 -16.01 -2.63 10.34
N LYS A 135 -16.50 -1.40 10.50
CA LYS A 135 -16.22 -0.30 9.56
C LYS A 135 -14.88 0.37 9.86
N ALA A 136 -14.27 0.93 8.81
CA ALA A 136 -13.14 1.83 9.01
C ALA A 136 -13.57 3.05 9.81
N GLY A 137 -12.69 3.53 10.68
CA GLY A 137 -12.87 4.74 11.45
C GLY A 137 -11.74 4.88 12.47
N LEU A 138 -11.10 6.06 12.48
CA LEU A 138 -9.96 6.37 13.35
C LEU A 138 -10.38 7.13 14.61
N ASN A 139 -11.66 7.53 14.73
CA ASN A 139 -12.19 8.26 15.88
C ASN A 139 -11.32 9.48 16.23
N GLU A 140 -10.95 10.29 15.25
CA GLU A 140 -10.02 11.43 15.42
C GLU A 140 -8.68 11.06 16.10
N LEU A 141 -8.27 9.79 16.00
CA LEU A 141 -7.14 9.17 16.68
C LEU A 141 -7.27 9.08 18.22
N ILE A 142 -8.47 9.29 18.77
CA ILE A 142 -8.72 9.02 20.18
C ILE A 142 -8.54 7.53 20.41
N ASN A 143 -7.63 7.17 21.33
CA ASN A 143 -7.26 5.79 21.64
C ASN A 143 -6.71 4.96 20.46
N PHE A 144 -6.45 5.55 19.29
CA PHE A 144 -5.90 4.81 18.14
C PHE A 144 -4.51 4.22 18.46
N LYS A 145 -3.72 4.87 19.29
CA LYS A 145 -2.46 4.30 19.79
C LYS A 145 -2.68 2.96 20.52
N ASP A 146 -3.76 2.81 21.26
CA ASP A 146 -4.12 1.57 21.95
C ASP A 146 -4.57 0.46 20.98
N GLU A 147 -4.98 0.80 19.75
CA GLU A 147 -5.31 -0.18 18.71
C GLU A 147 -4.04 -0.69 18.00
N ILE A 148 -2.99 0.12 17.93
CA ILE A 148 -1.77 -0.19 17.15
C ILE A 148 -0.52 -0.50 17.98
N GLN A 149 -0.57 -0.26 19.30
CA GLN A 149 0.52 -0.56 20.24
C GLN A 149 -0.01 -1.30 21.48
N VAL A 150 0.88 -1.99 22.21
CA VAL A 150 0.55 -2.61 23.50
C VAL A 150 -0.03 -1.55 24.44
N PRO A 151 -1.17 -1.82 25.11
CA PRO A 151 -1.81 -3.11 25.37
C PRO A 151 -2.86 -3.61 24.35
N PHE A 152 -3.01 -3.05 23.17
CA PHE A 152 -3.94 -3.47 22.12
C PHE A 152 -5.39 -3.61 22.59
N LYS A 153 -5.99 -2.54 23.05
CA LYS A 153 -7.41 -2.55 23.44
C LYS A 153 -8.33 -2.60 22.21
N ASN A 154 -9.40 -3.37 22.32
CA ASN A 154 -10.44 -3.48 21.28
C ASN A 154 -9.91 -3.89 19.90
N PHE A 155 -8.96 -4.80 19.85
CA PHE A 155 -8.37 -5.27 18.61
C PHE A 155 -9.40 -5.98 17.71
N SER A 156 -9.34 -5.69 16.42
CA SER A 156 -10.03 -6.41 15.34
C SER A 156 -9.19 -6.40 14.10
N ALA A 157 -8.82 -7.59 13.61
CA ALA A 157 -8.01 -7.72 12.40
C ALA A 157 -8.71 -7.16 11.14
N ASP A 158 -10.04 -7.27 11.06
CA ASP A 158 -10.84 -6.67 9.97
C ASP A 158 -10.78 -5.14 10.03
N LYS A 159 -11.04 -4.55 11.20
CA LYS A 159 -10.96 -3.10 11.39
C LYS A 159 -9.53 -2.58 11.16
N SER A 160 -8.49 -3.27 11.64
CA SER A 160 -7.09 -2.88 11.44
C SER A 160 -6.74 -2.77 9.96
N TYR A 161 -7.20 -3.73 9.14
CA TYR A 161 -7.00 -3.64 7.70
C TYR A 161 -7.70 -2.43 7.08
N LYS A 162 -8.98 -2.23 7.37
CA LYS A 162 -9.76 -1.11 6.84
C LYS A 162 -9.20 0.23 7.30
N ASN A 163 -8.82 0.34 8.57
CA ASN A 163 -8.15 1.50 9.12
C ASN A 163 -6.81 1.78 8.43
N SER A 164 -6.01 0.75 8.13
CA SER A 164 -4.75 0.94 7.41
C SER A 164 -4.97 1.53 6.01
N LYS A 165 -6.09 1.15 5.33
CA LYS A 165 -6.44 1.70 4.01
C LYS A 165 -7.00 3.12 4.10
N LEU A 166 -7.69 3.47 5.17
CA LEU A 166 -8.07 4.84 5.47
C LEU A 166 -6.82 5.71 5.76
N CYS A 167 -5.89 5.19 6.55
CA CYS A 167 -4.59 5.84 6.79
C CYS A 167 -3.85 6.15 5.48
N ASN A 168 -3.88 5.22 4.51
CA ASN A 168 -3.22 5.43 3.21
C ASN A 168 -3.85 6.58 2.42
N ILE A 169 -5.17 6.77 2.48
CA ILE A 169 -5.83 7.93 1.84
C ILE A 169 -5.47 9.24 2.55
N LEU A 170 -5.56 9.28 3.89
CA LEU A 170 -5.20 10.45 4.68
C LEU A 170 -3.74 10.84 4.46
N PHE A 171 -2.84 9.85 4.45
CA PHE A 171 -1.43 10.02 4.15
C PHE A 171 -1.20 10.60 2.75
N ALA A 172 -1.85 10.04 1.72
CA ALA A 172 -1.72 10.52 0.35
C ALA A 172 -2.11 12.00 0.21
N LYS A 173 -3.21 12.40 0.84
CA LYS A 173 -3.69 13.80 0.83
C LYS A 173 -2.73 14.74 1.55
N GLU A 174 -2.26 14.38 2.74
CA GLU A 174 -1.32 15.21 3.47
C GLU A 174 0.04 15.29 2.76
N LEU A 175 0.53 14.18 2.22
CA LEU A 175 1.76 14.13 1.42
C LEU A 175 1.69 15.08 0.22
N SER A 176 0.61 14.99 -0.57
CA SER A 176 0.40 15.87 -1.72
C SER A 176 0.45 17.33 -1.33
N LYS A 177 -0.22 17.69 -0.23
CA LYS A 177 -0.24 19.06 0.28
C LYS A 177 1.17 19.53 0.68
N ARG A 178 1.93 18.70 1.40
CA ARG A 178 3.30 19.03 1.83
C ARG A 178 4.26 19.16 0.66
N LEU A 179 4.17 18.27 -0.34
CA LEU A 179 4.96 18.38 -1.56
C LEU A 179 4.64 19.67 -2.33
N GLY A 180 3.36 20.05 -2.41
CA GLY A 180 2.92 21.31 -3.01
C GLY A 180 3.49 22.54 -2.29
N PHE A 181 3.49 22.56 -0.97
CA PHE A 181 4.11 23.65 -0.20
C PHE A 181 5.62 23.76 -0.44
N LYS A 182 6.31 22.63 -0.63
CA LYS A 182 7.73 22.60 -0.98
C LYS A 182 8.00 22.81 -2.47
N LYS A 183 6.98 23.19 -3.25
CA LYS A 183 7.06 23.43 -4.70
C LYS A 183 7.65 22.23 -5.48
N LYS A 184 7.32 21.01 -5.05
CA LYS A 184 7.70 19.78 -5.74
C LYS A 184 6.68 19.46 -6.83
N ASN A 185 7.13 19.26 -8.05
CA ASN A 185 6.29 18.83 -9.16
C ASN A 185 6.16 17.30 -9.15
N ILE A 186 5.52 16.76 -8.11
CA ILE A 186 5.34 15.33 -7.91
C ILE A 186 3.85 15.06 -7.72
N SER A 187 3.24 14.32 -8.64
CA SER A 187 1.85 13.91 -8.52
C SER A 187 1.69 12.81 -7.47
N VAL A 188 0.64 12.87 -6.66
CA VAL A 188 0.32 11.83 -5.68
C VAL A 188 -1.00 11.17 -6.10
N LEU A 189 -0.94 9.88 -6.36
CA LEU A 189 -2.12 9.06 -6.69
C LEU A 189 -2.40 8.08 -5.56
N SER A 190 -3.65 7.99 -5.14
CA SER A 190 -4.12 6.85 -4.38
C SER A 190 -5.08 6.03 -5.23
N TRP A 191 -5.04 4.71 -5.11
CA TRP A 191 -5.92 3.87 -5.90
C TRP A 191 -6.41 2.64 -5.16
N ALA A 192 -7.58 2.16 -5.54
CA ALA A 192 -8.18 0.92 -5.08
C ALA A 192 -8.25 -0.06 -6.26
N PRO A 193 -7.55 -1.20 -6.20
CA PRO A 193 -7.47 -2.14 -7.34
C PRO A 193 -8.75 -2.94 -7.59
N GLY A 194 -9.74 -2.85 -6.72
CA GLY A 194 -10.86 -3.77 -6.66
C GLY A 194 -10.51 -5.01 -5.82
N LEU A 195 -11.36 -6.02 -5.88
CA LEU A 195 -11.16 -7.29 -5.18
C LEU A 195 -10.27 -8.22 -6.01
N VAL A 196 -8.96 -8.16 -5.81
CA VAL A 196 -8.01 -9.06 -6.47
C VAL A 196 -7.78 -10.30 -5.61
N ILE A 197 -8.20 -11.47 -6.09
CA ILE A 197 -8.01 -12.76 -5.41
C ILE A 197 -6.99 -13.56 -6.21
N PRO A 198 -5.75 -13.72 -5.72
CA PRO A 198 -4.73 -14.50 -6.41
C PRO A 198 -5.08 -15.99 -6.47
N ASP A 199 -4.55 -16.69 -7.47
CA ASP A 199 -4.79 -18.12 -7.65
C ASP A 199 -3.91 -19.02 -6.78
N ASN A 200 -2.94 -18.43 -6.07
CA ASN A 200 -1.99 -19.15 -5.23
C ASN A 200 -1.96 -18.60 -3.80
N GLU A 201 -1.39 -19.38 -2.88
CA GLU A 201 -1.26 -19.05 -1.46
C GLU A 201 -0.37 -17.83 -1.14
N LEU A 202 0.30 -17.27 -2.14
CA LEU A 202 1.27 -16.19 -1.97
C LEU A 202 0.67 -14.80 -2.01
N GLY A 203 -0.63 -14.70 -2.23
CA GLY A 203 -1.34 -13.45 -2.36
C GLY A 203 -1.64 -12.76 -1.03
N PHE A 204 -2.36 -11.68 -1.16
CA PHE A 204 -2.82 -10.80 -0.10
C PHE A 204 -3.58 -11.54 1.03
N PHE A 205 -4.37 -12.56 0.69
CA PHE A 205 -5.15 -13.37 1.63
C PHE A 205 -4.35 -14.45 2.37
N ARG A 206 -3.05 -14.58 2.10
CA ARG A 206 -2.19 -15.61 2.68
C ARG A 206 -2.27 -15.70 4.20
N TYR A 207 -2.36 -14.58 4.88
CA TYR A 207 -2.35 -14.54 6.35
C TYR A 207 -3.74 -14.70 6.97
N SER A 208 -4.82 -14.50 6.21
CA SER A 208 -6.21 -14.72 6.65
C SER A 208 -6.69 -16.13 6.37
N GLN A 209 -6.25 -16.73 5.26
CA GLN A 209 -6.65 -18.09 4.87
C GLN A 209 -6.51 -19.16 5.99
N PRO A 210 -5.42 -19.19 6.80
CA PRO A 210 -5.26 -20.18 7.86
C PRO A 210 -6.35 -20.15 8.93
N TYR A 211 -6.99 -19.01 9.16
CA TYR A 211 -8.06 -18.87 10.16
C TYR A 211 -9.39 -19.47 9.73
N ASN A 212 -9.67 -19.50 8.42
CA ASN A 212 -10.89 -20.08 7.87
C ASN A 212 -10.66 -20.56 6.42
N LYS A 213 -10.01 -21.71 6.26
CA LYS A 213 -9.68 -22.27 4.93
C LYS A 213 -10.93 -22.56 4.10
N LEU A 214 -11.96 -23.16 4.73
CA LEU A 214 -13.21 -23.50 4.02
C LEU A 214 -13.96 -22.22 3.61
N GLY A 215 -14.10 -21.27 4.52
CA GLY A 215 -14.75 -19.99 4.22
C GLY A 215 -14.01 -19.22 3.13
N TYR A 216 -12.67 -19.22 3.15
CA TYR A 216 -11.87 -18.61 2.09
C TYR A 216 -12.09 -19.31 0.73
N PHE A 217 -12.11 -20.64 0.71
CA PHE A 217 -12.37 -21.40 -0.51
C PHE A 217 -13.74 -21.08 -1.10
N ILE A 218 -14.78 -21.10 -0.28
CA ILE A 218 -16.16 -20.76 -0.71
C ILE A 218 -16.21 -19.31 -1.20
N PHE A 219 -15.65 -18.37 -0.43
CA PHE A 219 -15.61 -16.94 -0.79
C PHE A 219 -14.88 -16.71 -2.11
N SER A 220 -13.67 -17.26 -2.28
CA SER A 220 -12.86 -17.02 -3.47
C SER A 220 -13.51 -17.57 -4.73
N ASN A 221 -14.08 -18.79 -4.67
CA ASN A 221 -14.79 -19.38 -5.79
C ASN A 221 -16.08 -18.60 -6.10
N SER A 222 -16.88 -18.28 -5.08
CA SER A 222 -18.10 -17.50 -5.29
C SER A 222 -17.80 -16.12 -5.88
N ALA A 223 -16.80 -15.41 -5.38
CA ALA A 223 -16.41 -14.12 -5.88
C ALA A 223 -15.94 -14.14 -7.34
N LYS A 224 -15.19 -15.19 -7.74
CA LYS A 224 -14.65 -15.35 -9.09
C LYS A 224 -15.69 -15.85 -10.11
N THR A 225 -16.55 -16.78 -9.71
CA THR A 225 -17.39 -17.53 -10.67
C THR A 225 -18.86 -17.14 -10.60
N ILE A 226 -19.43 -17.05 -9.39
CA ILE A 226 -20.87 -16.83 -9.20
C ILE A 226 -21.19 -15.33 -9.19
N LEU A 227 -20.49 -14.57 -8.38
CA LEU A 227 -20.74 -13.13 -8.20
C LEU A 227 -20.02 -12.27 -9.24
N GLY A 228 -18.91 -12.77 -9.80
CA GLY A 228 -18.11 -12.01 -10.78
C GLY A 228 -17.58 -10.68 -10.27
N ILE A 229 -17.30 -10.60 -8.95
CA ILE A 229 -16.83 -9.37 -8.29
C ILE A 229 -15.30 -9.29 -8.18
N SER A 230 -14.60 -10.39 -8.50
CA SER A 230 -13.14 -10.43 -8.48
C SER A 230 -12.56 -9.80 -9.72
N GLU A 231 -11.56 -8.93 -9.53
CA GLU A 231 -10.72 -8.41 -10.61
C GLU A 231 -9.60 -9.40 -10.95
N ASP A 232 -9.23 -9.44 -12.23
CA ASP A 232 -8.09 -10.22 -12.70
C ASP A 232 -6.77 -9.61 -12.26
N ILE A 233 -5.82 -10.44 -11.83
CA ILE A 233 -4.54 -9.98 -11.31
C ILE A 233 -3.67 -9.29 -12.38
N ASN A 234 -3.74 -9.76 -13.63
CA ASN A 234 -2.99 -9.16 -14.73
C ASN A 234 -3.59 -7.82 -15.11
N ASN A 235 -4.93 -7.72 -15.12
CA ASN A 235 -5.60 -6.45 -15.37
C ASN A 235 -5.29 -5.42 -14.29
N ALA A 236 -5.33 -5.81 -13.01
CA ALA A 236 -4.93 -4.93 -11.92
C ALA A 236 -3.45 -4.52 -12.03
N GLY A 237 -2.57 -5.42 -12.47
CA GLY A 237 -1.16 -5.13 -12.76
C GLY A 237 -0.98 -4.14 -13.90
N ASN A 238 -1.72 -4.32 -14.99
CA ASN A 238 -1.71 -3.41 -16.16
C ASN A 238 -2.19 -2.01 -15.76
N ILE A 239 -3.29 -1.92 -14.99
CA ILE A 239 -3.77 -0.62 -14.45
C ILE A 239 -2.68 0.05 -13.63
N LEU A 240 -2.00 -0.67 -12.76
CA LEU A 240 -0.90 -0.09 -11.95
C LEU A 240 0.25 0.38 -12.84
N GLY A 241 0.57 -0.35 -13.91
CA GLY A 241 1.53 0.05 -14.93
C GLY A 241 1.11 1.34 -15.65
N ASP A 242 -0.17 1.45 -16.04
CA ASP A 242 -0.71 2.66 -16.66
C ASP A 242 -0.68 3.86 -15.68
N LEU A 243 -1.05 3.65 -14.42
CA LEU A 243 -0.93 4.67 -13.38
C LEU A 243 0.50 5.16 -13.21
N ALA A 244 1.49 4.27 -13.43
CA ALA A 244 2.89 4.61 -13.32
C ALA A 244 3.43 5.37 -14.54
N LEU A 245 2.95 5.09 -15.75
CA LEU A 245 3.61 5.50 -16.99
C LEU A 245 2.79 6.45 -17.86
N ASP A 246 1.46 6.45 -17.76
CA ASP A 246 0.59 7.27 -18.60
C ASP A 246 0.64 8.74 -18.16
N LYS A 247 0.95 9.61 -19.11
CA LYS A 247 1.10 11.06 -18.90
C LYS A 247 -0.19 11.77 -18.46
N LYS A 248 -1.36 11.19 -18.70
CA LYS A 248 -2.63 11.79 -18.27
C LYS A 248 -2.75 11.98 -16.75
N TYR A 249 -1.89 11.33 -15.97
CA TYR A 249 -1.87 11.45 -14.51
C TYR A 249 -0.82 12.46 -13.99
N ASN A 250 -0.17 13.23 -14.86
CA ASN A 250 0.89 14.17 -14.49
C ASN A 250 0.38 15.47 -13.89
N ASP A 251 -0.83 15.91 -14.26
CA ASP A 251 -1.29 17.30 -14.04
C ASP A 251 -2.05 17.50 -12.72
N SER A 252 -2.19 16.46 -11.90
CA SER A 252 -2.91 16.53 -10.64
C SER A 252 -1.99 16.44 -9.44
N LEU A 253 -2.13 17.37 -8.50
CA LEU A 253 -1.42 17.27 -7.22
C LEU A 253 -1.85 16.03 -6.45
N TYR A 254 -3.16 15.73 -6.44
CA TYR A 254 -3.71 14.53 -5.82
C TYR A 254 -4.93 14.03 -6.59
N THR A 255 -4.95 12.73 -6.87
CA THR A 255 -6.11 12.03 -7.46
C THR A 255 -6.35 10.70 -6.77
N HIS A 256 -7.62 10.38 -6.52
CA HIS A 256 -8.03 9.05 -6.09
C HIS A 256 -8.78 8.31 -7.19
N LEU A 257 -8.32 7.09 -7.48
CA LEU A 257 -8.91 6.23 -8.49
C LEU A 257 -9.37 4.92 -7.86
N SER A 258 -10.51 4.42 -8.30
CA SER A 258 -11.01 3.11 -7.90
C SER A 258 -11.39 2.29 -9.13
N ASN A 259 -10.94 1.05 -9.17
CA ASN A 259 -11.31 0.09 -10.18
C ASN A 259 -12.62 -0.59 -9.76
N LYS A 260 -13.72 0.03 -10.13
CA LYS A 260 -15.08 -0.33 -9.70
C LYS A 260 -15.69 -1.41 -10.57
N LEU A 261 -16.34 -2.37 -9.93
CA LEU A 261 -17.23 -3.31 -10.61
C LEU A 261 -18.41 -2.55 -11.22
N ILE A 262 -18.57 -2.62 -12.54
CA ILE A 262 -19.68 -2.00 -13.29
C ILE A 262 -20.72 -3.00 -13.75
N SER A 263 -20.31 -4.27 -13.95
CA SER A 263 -21.19 -5.39 -14.24
C SER A 263 -20.45 -6.71 -13.98
N PHE A 264 -21.10 -7.85 -14.12
CA PHE A 264 -20.50 -9.17 -13.90
C PHE A 264 -19.13 -9.30 -14.60
N LYS A 265 -18.07 -9.50 -13.81
CA LYS A 265 -16.65 -9.58 -14.24
C LYS A 265 -16.10 -8.38 -15.02
N LYS A 266 -16.81 -7.26 -15.01
CA LYS A 266 -16.34 -6.04 -15.69
C LYS A 266 -16.06 -4.94 -14.69
N HIS A 267 -14.84 -4.48 -14.68
CA HIS A 267 -14.38 -3.37 -13.86
C HIS A 267 -14.02 -2.15 -14.72
N LYS A 268 -14.08 -0.99 -14.13
CA LYS A 268 -13.67 0.26 -14.78
C LYS A 268 -12.93 1.13 -13.78
N LEU A 269 -11.70 1.50 -14.13
CA LEU A 269 -10.96 2.51 -13.39
C LEU A 269 -11.63 3.86 -13.53
N THR A 270 -11.97 4.47 -12.40
CA THR A 270 -12.72 5.73 -12.36
C THR A 270 -12.14 6.61 -11.26
N GLU A 271 -11.95 7.88 -11.57
CA GLU A 271 -11.69 8.88 -10.55
C GLU A 271 -12.94 9.04 -9.67
N CYS A 272 -12.76 9.06 -8.36
CA CYS A 272 -13.90 9.13 -7.44
C CYS A 272 -13.52 9.78 -6.10
N GLY A 273 -14.56 10.22 -5.38
CA GLY A 273 -14.42 10.70 -4.01
C GLY A 273 -14.04 9.57 -3.04
N THR A 274 -13.43 9.95 -1.95
CA THR A 274 -13.03 9.08 -0.85
C THR A 274 -14.04 9.18 0.31
N SER A 275 -13.84 8.42 1.41
CA SER A 275 -14.75 8.47 2.56
C SER A 275 -14.79 9.85 3.20
N GLU A 276 -15.89 10.14 3.91
CA GLU A 276 -16.09 11.41 4.62
C GLU A 276 -14.95 11.69 5.60
N GLU A 277 -14.60 10.70 6.44
CA GLU A 277 -13.52 10.83 7.42
C GLU A 277 -12.16 11.09 6.74
N SER A 278 -11.92 10.52 5.57
CA SER A 278 -10.70 10.76 4.80
C SER A 278 -10.59 12.17 4.20
N ASN A 279 -11.67 12.95 4.23
CA ASN A 279 -11.68 14.35 3.80
C ASN A 279 -11.39 15.32 4.97
N ASN A 280 -11.21 14.81 6.18
CA ASN A 280 -10.85 15.62 7.33
C ASN A 280 -9.35 15.97 7.28
N ALA A 281 -9.04 17.21 6.93
CA ALA A 281 -7.66 17.70 6.81
C ALA A 281 -6.91 17.70 8.15
N GLU A 282 -7.60 17.99 9.25
CA GLU A 282 -6.98 17.96 10.58
C GLU A 282 -6.65 16.53 11.01
N LEU A 283 -7.49 15.56 10.67
CA LEU A 283 -7.19 14.15 10.89
C LEU A 283 -5.96 13.70 10.09
N SER A 284 -5.83 14.16 8.83
CA SER A 284 -4.65 13.89 8.00
C SER A 284 -3.36 14.40 8.66
N LYS A 285 -3.38 15.62 9.18
CA LYS A 285 -2.24 16.20 9.91
C LYS A 285 -1.94 15.46 11.21
N LYS A 286 -2.98 15.11 12.00
CA LYS A 286 -2.81 14.34 13.24
C LYS A 286 -2.19 12.96 12.96
N LEU A 287 -2.64 12.26 11.91
CA LEU A 287 -2.08 10.97 11.50
C LEU A 287 -0.62 11.10 11.05
N TRP A 288 -0.32 12.13 10.28
CA TRP A 288 1.06 12.44 9.87
C TRP A 288 1.96 12.60 11.09
N LYS A 289 1.56 13.46 12.04
CA LYS A 289 2.30 13.71 13.28
C LYS A 289 2.48 12.45 14.12
N LEU A 290 1.43 11.63 14.25
CA LEU A 290 1.51 10.34 14.93
C LEU A 290 2.54 9.41 14.25
N SER A 291 2.56 9.37 12.92
CA SER A 291 3.51 8.55 12.17
C SER A 291 4.95 9.04 12.35
N GLU A 292 5.17 10.37 12.38
CA GLU A 292 6.47 10.96 12.70
C GLU A 292 6.91 10.62 14.14
N GLU A 293 6.02 10.77 15.12
CA GLU A 293 6.30 10.43 16.52
C GLU A 293 6.68 8.95 16.68
N LEU A 294 5.96 8.05 16.01
CA LEU A 294 6.27 6.62 16.01
C LEU A 294 7.65 6.35 15.41
N CYS A 295 7.94 6.88 14.23
CA CYS A 295 9.25 6.72 13.60
C CYS A 295 10.38 7.27 14.48
N THR A 296 10.20 8.44 15.07
CA THR A 296 11.18 9.06 15.97
C THR A 296 11.41 8.23 17.24
N SER A 297 10.34 7.72 17.85
CA SER A 297 10.43 6.85 19.04
C SER A 297 11.18 5.55 18.76
N LEU A 298 11.12 5.08 17.52
CA LEU A 298 11.83 3.91 17.02
C LEU A 298 13.25 4.24 16.52
N ARG A 299 13.72 5.47 16.71
CA ARG A 299 15.04 5.97 16.25
C ARG A 299 15.25 5.87 14.73
N LEU A 300 14.17 5.93 13.97
CA LEU A 300 14.22 6.01 12.52
C LEU A 300 14.49 7.45 12.10
N GLY A 301 15.51 7.69 11.29
CA GLY A 301 15.84 9.02 10.78
C GLY A 301 14.77 9.48 9.78
N LEU A 302 14.19 10.65 9.99
CA LEU A 302 13.25 11.27 9.08
C LEU A 302 13.88 12.50 8.40
N PHE A 303 13.44 12.78 7.18
CA PHE A 303 13.70 14.04 6.50
C PHE A 303 12.47 14.96 6.66
N ASP A 304 12.70 16.25 6.62
CA ASP A 304 11.61 17.23 6.69
C ASP A 304 10.85 17.29 5.35
N LEU A 305 9.57 16.84 5.35
CA LEU A 305 8.64 16.83 4.22
C LEU A 305 7.52 17.86 4.38
#